data_af43606edc7453f284a018da22406267
#
_entry.id   af43606edc7453f284a018da22406267
#
_cell.length_a   1.000
_cell.length_b   1.000
_cell.length_c   1.000
_cell.angle_alpha   90.00
_cell.angle_beta   90.00
_cell.angle_gamma   90.00
#
_symmetry.space_group_name_H-M   'P 1'
#
loop_
_entity.id
_entity.type
_entity.pdbx_description
1 polymer ?
#
loop_
_entity_poly.entity_id
_entity_poly.type
_entity_poly.pdbx_seq_one_letter_code
_entity_poly.pdbx_strand_id
1 'polypeptide(L)'
;MIDLYALTSPNIQKVFIALEEMALPYNTIITDTWKGDHFTPEFTKLNPNQKIPVIVDYDGPGGKKQVVFESGAILLYLADKTKKLIPSDAGKRSDVMQWLMLQMSAIGPYSGQVVHFSQWAPPGNDYALSRYKTELNRLYDVLLRLSRGGA
;
A
#
# COMPACT_ATOMS: atom_id res chain seq x y z
N MET A 1 4.24 14.60 14.15
CA MET A 1 2.83 14.22 13.96
C MET A 1 2.60 13.91 12.50
N ILE A 2 1.89 12.84 12.18
CA ILE A 2 1.58 12.39 10.81
C ILE A 2 0.07 12.46 10.61
N ASP A 3 -0.39 13.04 9.50
CA ASP A 3 -1.78 12.93 9.05
C ASP A 3 -1.85 11.82 7.99
N LEU A 4 -2.72 10.84 8.21
CA LEU A 4 -3.01 9.74 7.28
C LEU A 4 -4.37 9.98 6.62
N TYR A 5 -4.37 10.25 5.32
CA TYR A 5 -5.57 10.36 4.49
C TYR A 5 -6.04 8.97 4.11
N ALA A 6 -7.19 8.57 4.64
CA ALA A 6 -7.62 7.18 4.65
C ALA A 6 -9.15 7.00 4.58
N LEU A 7 -9.56 5.81 4.14
CA LEU A 7 -10.89 5.24 4.27
C LEU A 7 -10.70 3.73 4.52
N THR A 8 -11.53 2.87 3.97
CA THR A 8 -11.40 1.42 4.10
C THR A 8 -10.80 0.81 2.84
N SER A 9 -9.58 0.27 2.92
CA SER A 9 -8.99 -0.57 1.86
C SER A 9 -7.78 -1.36 2.37
N PRO A 10 -7.43 -2.50 1.73
CA PRO A 10 -6.23 -3.25 2.10
C PRO A 10 -4.93 -2.45 2.00
N ASN A 11 -4.86 -1.49 1.06
CA ASN A 11 -3.69 -0.62 0.91
C ASN A 11 -3.51 0.32 2.10
N ILE A 12 -4.59 0.76 2.72
CA ILE A 12 -4.57 1.62 3.90
C ILE A 12 -4.23 0.80 5.14
N GLN A 13 -4.77 -0.42 5.26
CA GLN A 13 -4.48 -1.32 6.38
C GLN A 13 -2.97 -1.55 6.56
N LYS A 14 -2.22 -1.67 5.45
CA LYS A 14 -0.75 -1.78 5.51
C LYS A 14 -0.11 -0.60 6.24
N VAL A 15 -0.60 0.61 5.97
CA VAL A 15 -0.07 1.84 6.57
C VAL A 15 -0.46 1.95 8.04
N PHE A 16 -1.70 1.61 8.40
CA PHE A 16 -2.11 1.55 9.80
C PHE A 16 -1.23 0.58 10.60
N ILE A 17 -1.08 -0.66 10.10
CA ILE A 17 -0.23 -1.66 10.76
C ILE A 17 1.19 -1.13 10.94
N ALA A 18 1.77 -0.50 9.92
CA ALA A 18 3.13 0.04 10.01
C ALA A 18 3.24 1.17 11.04
N LEU A 19 2.28 2.08 11.11
CA LEU A 19 2.27 3.18 12.08
C LEU A 19 2.18 2.65 13.52
N GLU A 20 1.31 1.66 13.77
CA GLU A 20 1.17 1.01 15.07
C GLU A 20 2.43 0.23 15.47
N GLU A 21 2.98 -0.63 14.59
CA GLU A 21 4.20 -1.40 14.85
C GLU A 21 5.42 -0.51 15.09
N MET A 22 5.46 0.64 14.45
CA MET A 22 6.52 1.63 14.63
C MET A 22 6.29 2.55 15.84
N ALA A 23 5.11 2.52 16.46
CA ALA A 23 4.68 3.40 17.55
C ALA A 23 4.75 4.89 17.16
N LEU A 24 4.32 5.21 15.95
CA LEU A 24 4.29 6.58 15.45
C LEU A 24 2.93 7.22 15.73
N PRO A 25 2.86 8.40 16.35
CA PRO A 25 1.60 9.10 16.54
C PRO A 25 1.08 9.67 15.22
N TYR A 26 -0.20 9.44 14.95
CA TYR A 26 -0.86 9.92 13.73
C TYR A 26 -2.31 10.33 13.97
N ASN A 27 -2.82 11.16 13.07
CA ASN A 27 -4.24 11.49 12.93
C ASN A 27 -4.78 10.83 11.66
N THR A 28 -6.01 10.34 11.71
CA THR A 28 -6.70 9.86 10.50
C THR A 28 -7.57 10.97 9.93
N ILE A 29 -7.30 11.32 8.68
CA ILE A 29 -8.11 12.26 7.89
C ILE A 29 -9.00 11.43 6.97
N ILE A 30 -10.28 11.35 7.29
CA ILE A 30 -11.25 10.60 6.48
C ILE A 30 -11.33 11.23 5.09
N THR A 31 -11.05 10.42 4.08
CA THR A 31 -11.12 10.80 2.66
C THR A 31 -12.10 9.86 1.98
N ASP A 32 -13.35 10.30 1.88
CA ASP A 32 -14.44 9.49 1.36
C ASP A 32 -14.36 9.39 -0.18
N THR A 33 -13.76 8.28 -0.64
CA THR A 33 -13.61 8.03 -2.07
C THR A 33 -14.93 7.78 -2.79
N TRP A 34 -16.00 7.39 -2.08
CA TRP A 34 -17.33 7.24 -2.65
C TRP A 34 -17.99 8.60 -2.91
N LYS A 35 -17.66 9.61 -2.11
CA LYS A 35 -18.11 11.00 -2.31
C LYS A 35 -17.21 11.82 -3.23
N GLY A 36 -16.05 11.27 -3.60
CA GLY A 36 -15.13 11.94 -4.50
C GLY A 36 -14.15 12.90 -3.80
N ASP A 37 -13.97 12.83 -2.48
CA ASP A 37 -13.04 13.70 -1.74
C ASP A 37 -11.61 13.66 -2.30
N HIS A 38 -11.20 12.52 -2.88
CA HIS A 38 -9.90 12.33 -3.50
C HIS A 38 -9.73 13.04 -4.86
N PHE A 39 -10.80 13.60 -5.42
CA PHE A 39 -10.76 14.40 -6.65
C PHE A 39 -10.69 15.91 -6.40
N THR A 40 -10.73 16.35 -5.14
CA THR A 40 -10.62 17.78 -4.83
C THR A 40 -9.24 18.33 -5.24
N PRO A 41 -9.16 19.62 -5.62
CA PRO A 41 -7.89 20.25 -5.95
C PRO A 41 -6.87 20.19 -4.80
N GLU A 42 -7.34 20.27 -3.55
CA GLU A 42 -6.54 20.19 -2.34
C GLU A 42 -5.89 18.80 -2.20
N PHE A 43 -6.66 17.74 -2.38
CA PHE A 43 -6.14 16.37 -2.33
C PHE A 43 -5.24 16.06 -3.53
N THR A 44 -5.57 16.56 -4.72
CA THR A 44 -4.75 16.39 -5.92
C THR A 44 -3.34 16.98 -5.77
N LYS A 45 -3.18 18.05 -4.99
CA LYS A 45 -1.86 18.59 -4.63
C LYS A 45 -1.04 17.66 -3.74
N LEU A 46 -1.70 16.83 -2.94
CA LEU A 46 -1.03 15.82 -2.09
C LEU A 46 -0.68 14.57 -2.89
N ASN A 47 -1.60 14.15 -3.78
CA ASN A 47 -1.39 12.99 -4.65
C ASN A 47 -1.99 13.23 -6.03
N PRO A 48 -1.17 13.46 -7.06
CA PRO A 48 -1.65 13.65 -8.44
C PRO A 48 -2.33 12.41 -9.03
N ASN A 49 -2.09 11.22 -8.45
CA ASN A 49 -2.79 9.97 -8.81
C ASN A 49 -4.19 9.85 -8.18
N GLN A 50 -4.57 10.79 -7.31
CA GLN A 50 -5.91 10.87 -6.71
C GLN A 50 -6.36 9.58 -6.03
N LYS A 51 -5.45 8.93 -5.29
CA LYS A 51 -5.71 7.69 -4.54
C LYS A 51 -5.24 7.80 -3.11
N ILE A 52 -5.91 7.10 -2.22
CA ILE A 52 -5.50 6.86 -0.84
C ILE A 52 -4.79 5.49 -0.74
N PRO A 53 -3.85 5.31 0.23
CA PRO A 53 -3.43 6.24 1.27
C PRO A 53 -2.47 7.34 0.81
N VAL A 54 -2.48 8.46 1.56
CA VAL A 54 -1.44 9.49 1.53
C VAL A 54 -1.08 9.82 2.97
N ILE A 55 0.19 10.08 3.25
CA ILE A 55 0.59 10.65 4.54
C ILE A 55 1.17 12.05 4.35
N VAL A 56 0.94 12.89 5.36
CA VAL A 56 1.62 14.17 5.51
C VAL A 56 2.36 14.13 6.84
N ASP A 57 3.68 14.01 6.79
CA ASP A 57 4.54 14.05 7.96
C ASP A 57 5.03 15.48 8.18
N TYR A 58 4.66 16.07 9.31
CA TYR A 58 5.05 17.44 9.67
C TYR A 58 6.45 17.55 10.29
N ASP A 59 7.07 16.39 10.55
CA ASP A 59 8.44 16.26 11.03
C ASP A 59 9.24 15.30 10.13
N GLY A 60 9.27 15.61 8.86
CA GLY A 60 9.99 14.86 7.84
C GLY A 60 11.50 15.17 7.81
N PRO A 61 12.20 14.76 6.77
CA PRO A 61 13.64 14.96 6.64
C PRO A 61 14.04 16.43 6.79
N GLY A 62 15.00 16.68 7.68
CA GLY A 62 15.45 18.04 8.01
C GLY A 62 14.42 18.88 8.76
N GLY A 63 13.45 18.24 9.46
CA GLY A 63 12.38 18.91 10.18
C GLY A 63 11.35 19.61 9.28
N LYS A 64 11.26 19.21 8.02
CA LYS A 64 10.35 19.80 7.04
C LYS A 64 9.14 18.93 6.81
N LYS A 65 8.02 19.57 6.44
CA LYS A 65 6.84 18.85 5.99
C LYS A 65 7.16 17.97 4.76
N GLN A 66 6.80 16.68 4.85
CA GLN A 66 6.94 15.70 3.77
C GLN A 66 5.58 15.09 3.43
N VAL A 67 5.21 15.09 2.17
CA VAL A 67 4.04 14.37 1.66
C VAL A 67 4.53 13.11 0.97
N VAL A 68 3.90 11.97 1.28
CA VAL A 68 4.22 10.68 0.64
C VAL A 68 2.92 9.99 0.22
N PHE A 69 2.84 9.60 -1.02
CA PHE A 69 1.77 8.76 -1.56
C PHE A 69 2.36 7.44 -2.09
N GLU A 70 1.52 6.49 -2.50
CA GLU A 70 1.80 5.07 -2.73
C GLU A 70 2.08 4.29 -1.43
N SER A 71 1.25 3.29 -1.14
CA SER A 71 1.36 2.55 0.13
C SER A 71 2.74 1.90 0.33
N GLY A 72 3.37 1.40 -0.72
CA GLY A 72 4.73 0.84 -0.63
C GLY A 72 5.79 1.90 -0.33
N ALA A 73 5.69 3.08 -0.94
CA ALA A 73 6.59 4.21 -0.67
C ALA A 73 6.40 4.73 0.77
N ILE A 74 5.15 4.77 1.26
CA ILE A 74 4.85 5.13 2.64
C ILE A 74 5.51 4.14 3.61
N LEU A 75 5.39 2.84 3.37
CA LEU A 75 6.04 1.82 4.21
C LEU A 75 7.55 2.03 4.29
N LEU A 76 8.21 2.26 3.16
CA LEU A 76 9.65 2.52 3.10
C LEU A 76 10.04 3.81 3.84
N TYR A 77 9.27 4.88 3.61
CA TYR A 77 9.49 6.16 4.28
C TYR A 77 9.43 6.02 5.81
N LEU A 78 8.38 5.36 6.32
CA LEU A 78 8.19 5.15 7.76
C LEU A 78 9.29 4.23 8.33
N ALA A 79 9.67 3.18 7.60
CA ALA A 79 10.76 2.28 7.99
C ALA A 79 12.11 3.02 8.04
N ASP A 80 12.42 3.85 7.04
CA ASP A 80 13.64 4.64 7.02
C ASP A 80 13.65 5.73 8.12
N LYS A 81 12.51 6.33 8.43
CA LYS A 81 12.35 7.32 9.51
C LYS A 81 12.62 6.68 10.89
N THR A 82 12.09 5.50 11.12
CA THR A 82 12.14 4.84 12.43
C THR A 82 13.27 3.81 12.58
N LYS A 83 13.89 3.41 11.48
CA LYS A 83 14.85 2.29 11.41
C LYS A 83 14.26 0.96 11.88
N LYS A 84 12.93 0.81 11.80
CA LYS A 84 12.20 -0.41 12.15
C LYS A 84 11.70 -1.12 10.90
N LEU A 85 11.48 -2.43 10.99
CA LEU A 85 10.93 -3.31 9.95
C LEU A 85 11.74 -3.35 8.64
N ILE A 86 12.93 -2.77 8.63
CA ILE A 86 13.84 -2.79 7.49
C ILE A 86 15.27 -3.00 7.96
N PRO A 87 15.99 -4.00 7.42
CA PRO A 87 17.38 -4.25 7.78
C PRO A 87 18.30 -3.12 7.31
N SER A 88 19.37 -2.86 8.08
CA SER A 88 20.47 -1.97 7.68
C SER A 88 21.46 -2.63 6.73
N ASP A 89 21.58 -3.96 6.77
CA ASP A 89 22.39 -4.73 5.84
C ASP A 89 21.83 -4.64 4.42
N ALA A 90 22.67 -4.32 3.45
CA ALA A 90 22.23 -4.06 2.07
C ALA A 90 21.65 -5.30 1.38
N GLY A 91 22.18 -6.50 1.65
CA GLY A 91 21.68 -7.76 1.10
C GLY A 91 20.28 -8.06 1.62
N LYS A 92 20.12 -8.07 2.95
CA LYS A 92 18.83 -8.30 3.59
C LYS A 92 17.79 -7.21 3.23
N ARG A 93 18.24 -5.97 3.07
CA ARG A 93 17.37 -4.90 2.58
C ARG A 93 16.88 -5.18 1.15
N SER A 94 17.76 -5.70 0.29
CA SER A 94 17.38 -6.11 -1.06
C SER A 94 16.32 -7.21 -1.04
N ASP A 95 16.41 -8.17 -0.12
CA ASP A 95 15.40 -9.22 0.03
C ASP A 95 14.04 -8.65 0.43
N VAL A 96 14.00 -7.74 1.40
CA VAL A 96 12.76 -7.03 1.77
C VAL A 96 12.18 -6.27 0.60
N MET A 97 13.01 -5.58 -0.20
CA MET A 97 12.57 -4.84 -1.37
C MET A 97 11.97 -5.73 -2.45
N GLN A 98 12.53 -6.93 -2.68
CA GLN A 98 11.96 -7.90 -3.64
C GLN A 98 10.52 -8.29 -3.25
N TRP A 99 10.31 -8.63 -1.97
CA TRP A 99 8.97 -8.99 -1.48
C TRP A 99 7.99 -7.82 -1.50
N LEU A 100 8.46 -6.62 -1.13
CA LEU A 100 7.64 -5.42 -1.22
C LEU A 100 7.24 -5.12 -2.67
N MET A 101 8.18 -5.20 -3.60
CA MET A 101 7.89 -4.97 -5.02
C MET A 101 6.96 -6.03 -5.58
N LEU A 102 7.10 -7.31 -5.21
CA LEU A 102 6.15 -8.37 -5.58
C LEU A 102 4.72 -8.03 -5.10
N GLN A 103 4.60 -7.54 -3.85
CA GLN A 103 3.31 -7.11 -3.34
C GLN A 103 2.74 -5.94 -4.14
N MET A 104 3.57 -4.92 -4.42
CA MET A 104 3.12 -3.69 -5.07
C MET A 104 2.82 -3.86 -6.57
N SER A 105 3.61 -4.70 -7.27
CA SER A 105 3.48 -4.86 -8.71
C SER A 105 2.53 -5.99 -9.13
N ALA A 106 2.28 -6.96 -8.25
CA ALA A 106 1.52 -8.16 -8.60
C ALA A 106 0.39 -8.46 -7.61
N ILE A 107 0.69 -8.78 -6.33
CA ILE A 107 -0.32 -9.26 -5.39
C ILE A 107 -1.44 -8.22 -5.21
N GLY A 108 -1.10 -6.97 -4.94
CA GLY A 108 -2.06 -5.88 -4.78
C GLY A 108 -2.90 -5.64 -6.04
N PRO A 109 -2.28 -5.38 -7.21
CA PRO A 109 -3.00 -5.16 -8.45
C PRO A 109 -3.89 -6.32 -8.87
N TYR A 110 -3.39 -7.56 -8.86
CA TYR A 110 -4.21 -8.71 -9.26
C TYR A 110 -5.35 -8.99 -8.28
N SER A 111 -5.13 -8.81 -6.97
CA SER A 111 -6.23 -8.88 -5.98
C SER A 111 -7.32 -7.85 -6.30
N GLY A 112 -6.93 -6.62 -6.61
CA GLY A 112 -7.85 -5.56 -7.01
C GLY A 112 -8.64 -5.90 -8.26
N GLN A 113 -8.01 -6.50 -9.27
CA GLN A 113 -8.69 -6.93 -10.49
C GLN A 113 -9.66 -8.09 -10.23
N VAL A 114 -9.28 -9.07 -9.40
CA VAL A 114 -10.21 -10.14 -9.00
C VAL A 114 -11.45 -9.56 -8.33
N VAL A 115 -11.30 -8.63 -7.40
CA VAL A 115 -12.42 -7.93 -6.77
C VAL A 115 -13.27 -7.18 -7.80
N HIS A 116 -12.64 -6.40 -8.68
CA HIS A 116 -13.33 -5.63 -9.72
C HIS A 116 -14.18 -6.52 -10.61
N PHE A 117 -13.59 -7.55 -11.21
CA PHE A 117 -14.29 -8.42 -12.15
C PHE A 117 -15.26 -9.40 -11.49
N SER A 118 -15.15 -9.65 -10.18
CA SER A 118 -16.10 -10.49 -9.45
C SER A 118 -17.29 -9.74 -8.88
N GLN A 119 -17.15 -8.43 -8.59
CA GLN A 119 -18.19 -7.68 -7.84
C GLN A 119 -18.74 -6.47 -8.57
N TRP A 120 -17.96 -5.80 -9.43
CA TRP A 120 -18.34 -4.50 -9.98
C TRP A 120 -18.40 -4.43 -11.50
N ALA A 121 -17.67 -5.30 -12.19
CA ALA A 121 -17.69 -5.33 -13.65
C ALA A 121 -19.04 -5.84 -14.18
N PRO A 122 -19.51 -5.35 -15.35
CA PRO A 122 -20.68 -5.90 -16.03
C PRO A 122 -20.51 -7.42 -16.31
N PRO A 123 -21.60 -8.16 -16.53
CA PRO A 123 -21.52 -9.57 -16.97
C PRO A 123 -20.73 -9.74 -18.28
N GLY A 124 -20.16 -10.94 -18.49
CA GLY A 124 -19.42 -11.26 -19.72
C GLY A 124 -17.91 -11.07 -19.62
N ASN A 125 -17.38 -10.91 -18.40
CA ASN A 125 -15.94 -10.75 -18.14
C ASN A 125 -15.29 -12.03 -17.62
N ASP A 126 -15.83 -13.22 -17.94
CA ASP A 126 -15.37 -14.51 -17.38
C ASP A 126 -13.90 -14.79 -17.69
N TYR A 127 -13.44 -14.47 -18.90
CA TYR A 127 -12.05 -14.63 -19.27
C TYR A 127 -11.12 -13.77 -18.39
N ALA A 128 -11.44 -12.50 -18.20
CA ALA A 128 -10.64 -11.58 -17.36
C ALA A 128 -10.60 -12.08 -15.91
N LEU A 129 -11.77 -12.41 -15.36
CA LEU A 129 -11.87 -12.94 -13.99
C LEU A 129 -11.08 -14.24 -13.83
N SER A 130 -11.20 -15.18 -14.75
CA SER A 130 -10.45 -16.45 -14.74
C SER A 130 -8.94 -16.21 -14.78
N ARG A 131 -8.48 -15.34 -15.68
CA ARG A 131 -7.07 -15.00 -15.80
C ARG A 131 -6.51 -14.41 -14.53
N TYR A 132 -7.19 -13.42 -13.94
CA TYR A 132 -6.71 -12.77 -12.71
C TYR A 132 -6.76 -13.70 -11.50
N LYS A 133 -7.77 -14.58 -11.39
CA LYS A 133 -7.81 -15.62 -10.35
C LYS A 133 -6.64 -16.59 -10.48
N THR A 134 -6.32 -17.03 -11.68
CA THR A 134 -5.20 -17.94 -11.94
C THR A 134 -3.87 -17.32 -11.49
N GLU A 135 -3.61 -16.07 -11.87
CA GLU A 135 -2.40 -15.36 -11.45
C GLU A 135 -2.37 -15.11 -9.94
N LEU A 136 -3.48 -14.72 -9.34
CA LEU A 136 -3.55 -14.51 -7.90
C LEU A 136 -3.28 -15.79 -7.11
N ASN A 137 -3.84 -16.93 -7.54
CA ASN A 137 -3.57 -18.23 -6.92
C ASN A 137 -2.09 -18.59 -7.01
N ARG A 138 -1.47 -18.39 -8.18
CA ARG A 138 -0.02 -18.60 -8.35
C ARG A 138 0.80 -17.74 -7.37
N LEU A 139 0.42 -16.50 -7.17
CA LEU A 139 1.09 -15.60 -6.23
C LEU A 139 0.91 -16.04 -4.76
N TYR A 140 -0.26 -16.53 -4.40
CA TYR A 140 -0.48 -17.13 -3.08
C TYR A 140 0.34 -18.39 -2.86
N ASP A 141 0.52 -19.23 -3.88
CA ASP A 141 1.42 -20.37 -3.80
C ASP A 141 2.88 -19.96 -3.54
N VAL A 142 3.33 -18.84 -4.11
CA VAL A 142 4.65 -18.26 -3.80
C VAL A 142 4.75 -17.86 -2.33
N LEU A 143 3.74 -17.16 -1.79
CA LEU A 143 3.72 -16.78 -0.38
C LEU A 143 3.66 -17.99 0.57
N LEU A 144 2.90 -19.02 0.21
CA LEU A 144 2.83 -20.27 1.00
C LEU A 144 4.18 -21.01 1.05
N ARG A 145 4.95 -21.00 -0.04
CA ARG A 145 6.32 -21.57 -0.02
C ARG A 145 7.22 -20.80 0.91
N LEU A 146 7.19 -19.47 0.87
CA LEU A 146 7.95 -18.62 1.77
C LEU A 146 7.62 -18.93 3.24
N SER A 147 6.34 -19.03 3.60
CA SER A 147 5.91 -19.30 4.98
C SER A 147 6.33 -20.68 5.49
N ARG A 148 6.61 -21.64 4.60
CA ARG A 148 7.07 -23.01 4.94
C ARG A 148 8.59 -23.14 4.99
N GLY A 149 9.34 -22.03 4.92
CA GLY A 149 10.82 -22.05 4.98
C GLY A 149 11.49 -22.55 3.69
N GLY A 150 10.76 -22.57 2.57
CA GLY A 150 11.27 -22.92 1.25
C GLY A 150 11.51 -21.63 0.44
N ALA A 151 12.69 -21.06 0.55
CA ALA A 151 13.24 -20.17 -0.47
C ALA A 151 14.45 -20.83 -1.09
#